data_e52accc66f7de40441b8a3a448c520f8
#
_entry.id   e52accc66f7de40441b8a3a448c520f8
#
_cell.length_a   1.000
_cell.length_b   1.000
_cell.length_c   1.000
_cell.angle_alpha   90.00
_cell.angle_beta   90.00
_cell.angle_gamma   90.00
#
_symmetry.space_group_name_H-M   'P 1'
#
loop_
_entity.id
_entity.type
_entity.pdbx_description
1 polymer ?
#
loop_
_entity_poly.entity_id
_entity_poly.type
_entity_poly.pdbx_seq_one_letter_code
_entity_poly.pdbx_strand_id
1 'polypeptide(L)'
;MKFWRGVGIFSLLLFSSGSLRAEILTVSLADSKTKLASFQMFVGDRWCILWNHSVQGFEVEDCYENRAGVMTLVRSHLPDFAAGLDHIPGRGRQTSDGQGGYWIENLDEPVPGNAYILRPGGPLVNHRLRTDHNEISLTALAERARVRISLNSESN
;
A
#
# COMPACT_ATOMS: atom_id res chain seq x y z
N MET A 1 35.24 -51.49 39.06
CA MET A 1 35.32 -50.52 38.01
C MET A 1 33.96 -50.46 37.30
N LYS A 2 33.15 -49.41 37.51
CA LYS A 2 31.85 -49.22 36.86
C LYS A 2 31.99 -48.14 35.77
N PHE A 3 31.84 -48.51 34.51
CA PHE A 3 31.81 -47.58 33.37
C PHE A 3 30.39 -47.01 33.23
N TRP A 4 30.25 -45.68 33.38
CA TRP A 4 29.01 -44.96 33.15
C TRP A 4 29.00 -44.47 31.69
N ARG A 5 28.11 -45.02 30.88
CA ARG A 5 27.88 -44.59 29.49
C ARG A 5 26.87 -43.44 29.54
N GLY A 6 27.35 -42.21 29.33
CA GLY A 6 26.49 -41.02 29.12
C GLY A 6 25.82 -41.11 27.75
N VAL A 7 24.49 -41.11 27.73
CA VAL A 7 23.68 -40.97 26.51
C VAL A 7 23.49 -39.49 26.29
N GLY A 8 24.19 -38.94 25.30
CA GLY A 8 23.97 -37.56 24.86
C GLY A 8 22.69 -37.47 24.03
N ILE A 9 21.69 -36.77 24.55
CA ILE A 9 20.46 -36.43 23.79
C ILE A 9 20.80 -35.28 22.84
N PHE A 10 20.90 -35.57 21.55
CA PHE A 10 21.09 -34.57 20.50
C PHE A 10 19.71 -33.98 20.15
N SER A 11 19.41 -32.80 20.73
CA SER A 11 18.15 -32.12 20.45
C SER A 11 18.21 -31.49 19.03
N LEU A 12 17.50 -32.07 18.07
CA LEU A 12 17.40 -31.58 16.69
C LEU A 12 16.43 -30.42 16.69
N LEU A 13 16.94 -29.17 16.63
CA LEU A 13 16.13 -27.96 16.41
C LEU A 13 15.68 -27.94 14.97
N LEU A 14 14.43 -28.30 14.73
CA LEU A 14 13.76 -28.11 13.44
C LEU A 14 13.46 -26.61 13.22
N PHE A 15 14.31 -25.94 12.46
CA PHE A 15 14.00 -24.62 11.93
C PHE A 15 12.90 -24.76 10.87
N SER A 16 11.66 -24.42 11.23
CA SER A 16 10.60 -24.22 10.27
C SER A 16 10.94 -22.99 9.42
N SER A 17 11.42 -23.21 8.21
CA SER A 17 11.58 -22.17 7.19
C SER A 17 10.18 -21.75 6.75
N GLY A 18 9.59 -20.74 7.41
CA GLY A 18 8.39 -20.09 6.94
C GLY A 18 8.69 -19.47 5.57
N SER A 19 8.06 -19.94 4.50
CA SER A 19 8.15 -19.30 3.19
C SER A 19 7.60 -17.88 3.31
N LEU A 20 8.45 -16.87 3.11
CA LEU A 20 8.02 -15.49 2.93
C LEU A 20 7.18 -15.44 1.65
N ARG A 21 5.86 -15.46 1.80
CA ARG A 21 4.94 -15.34 0.68
C ARG A 21 4.78 -13.85 0.38
N ALA A 22 5.12 -13.46 -0.87
CA ALA A 22 4.86 -12.13 -1.36
C ALA A 22 3.49 -12.08 -2.03
N GLU A 23 2.82 -10.96 -1.90
CA GLU A 23 1.64 -10.62 -2.69
C GLU A 23 2.07 -9.80 -3.92
N ILE A 24 1.22 -9.75 -4.94
CA ILE A 24 1.47 -8.92 -6.13
C ILE A 24 0.49 -7.74 -6.14
N LEU A 25 1.04 -6.53 -6.05
CA LEU A 25 0.30 -5.31 -6.33
C LEU A 25 0.25 -5.12 -7.84
N THR A 26 -0.94 -5.19 -8.41
CA THR A 26 -1.16 -5.08 -9.85
C THR A 26 -1.94 -3.81 -10.18
N VAL A 27 -1.44 -3.08 -11.18
CA VAL A 27 -2.12 -1.97 -11.83
C VAL A 27 -2.59 -2.43 -13.20
N SER A 28 -3.88 -2.36 -13.49
CA SER A 28 -4.46 -2.82 -14.75
C SER A 28 -5.58 -1.90 -15.24
N LEU A 29 -5.86 -1.91 -16.54
CA LEU A 29 -7.10 -1.33 -17.06
C LEU A 29 -8.30 -2.15 -16.58
N ALA A 30 -9.28 -1.50 -15.96
CA ALA A 30 -10.41 -2.19 -15.34
C ALA A 30 -11.29 -2.91 -16.40
N ASP A 31 -11.42 -2.33 -17.58
CA ASP A 31 -12.33 -2.82 -18.61
C ASP A 31 -11.71 -3.97 -19.45
N SER A 32 -10.45 -3.86 -19.83
CA SER A 32 -9.73 -4.88 -20.64
C SER A 32 -8.91 -5.85 -19.82
N LYS A 33 -8.72 -5.59 -18.52
CA LYS A 33 -7.80 -6.31 -17.62
C LYS A 33 -6.33 -6.28 -18.07
N THR A 34 -5.98 -5.41 -19.02
CA THR A 34 -4.60 -5.23 -19.47
C THR A 34 -3.73 -4.76 -18.32
N LYS A 35 -2.69 -5.53 -18.00
CA LYS A 35 -1.75 -5.19 -16.94
C LYS A 35 -0.83 -4.03 -17.41
N LEU A 36 -0.76 -2.97 -16.62
CA LEU A 36 0.08 -1.79 -16.85
C LEU A 36 1.38 -1.85 -16.05
N ALA A 37 1.30 -2.32 -14.80
CA ALA A 37 2.46 -2.51 -13.91
C ALA A 37 2.15 -3.58 -12.87
N SER A 38 3.21 -4.14 -12.26
CA SER A 38 3.10 -5.02 -11.09
C SER A 38 4.33 -4.90 -10.21
N PHE A 39 4.13 -5.05 -8.89
CA PHE A 39 5.16 -4.96 -7.86
C PHE A 39 4.99 -6.11 -6.88
N GLN A 40 6.09 -6.73 -6.51
CA GLN A 40 6.11 -7.72 -5.43
C GLN A 40 6.02 -6.97 -4.09
N MET A 41 5.11 -7.39 -3.21
CA MET A 41 4.83 -6.76 -1.92
C MET A 41 4.87 -7.80 -0.81
N PHE A 42 5.85 -7.70 0.05
CA PHE A 42 5.92 -8.53 1.25
C PHE A 42 4.99 -7.98 2.34
N VAL A 43 4.73 -8.77 3.36
CA VAL A 43 3.97 -8.32 4.54
C VAL A 43 4.70 -7.13 5.18
N GLY A 44 3.99 -6.02 5.37
CA GLY A 44 4.51 -4.76 5.89
C GLY A 44 4.97 -3.77 4.81
N ASP A 45 5.13 -4.19 3.55
CA ASP A 45 5.48 -3.27 2.46
C ASP A 45 4.34 -2.29 2.20
N ARG A 46 4.73 -1.07 1.81
CA ARG A 46 3.83 0.06 1.59
C ARG A 46 3.89 0.58 0.17
N TRP A 47 2.79 1.13 -0.26
CA TRP A 47 2.70 1.95 -1.46
C TRP A 47 1.74 3.11 -1.22
N CYS A 48 1.93 4.20 -1.95
CA CYS A 48 1.09 5.38 -1.85
C CYS A 48 0.55 5.78 -3.23
N ILE A 49 -0.66 6.29 -3.25
CA ILE A 49 -1.22 7.02 -4.38
C ILE A 49 -1.09 8.50 -4.08
N LEU A 50 -0.45 9.22 -5.00
CA LEU A 50 -0.24 10.66 -4.92
C LEU A 50 -0.97 11.34 -6.06
N TRP A 51 -1.55 12.50 -5.79
CA TRP A 51 -2.13 13.35 -6.83
C TRP A 51 -2.19 14.81 -6.38
N ASN A 52 -2.23 15.71 -7.36
CA ASN A 52 -2.46 17.11 -7.05
C ASN A 52 -3.96 17.37 -6.98
N HIS A 53 -4.42 18.07 -5.96
CA HIS A 53 -5.82 18.49 -5.84
C HIS A 53 -6.19 19.35 -7.04
N SER A 54 -7.29 19.01 -7.75
CA SER A 54 -7.62 19.58 -9.05
C SER A 54 -7.91 21.10 -9.04
N VAL A 55 -8.25 21.66 -7.90
CA VAL A 55 -8.57 23.09 -7.74
C VAL A 55 -7.43 23.85 -7.05
N GLN A 56 -6.93 23.31 -5.95
CA GLN A 56 -5.94 23.98 -5.10
C GLN A 56 -4.49 23.69 -5.52
N GLY A 57 -4.24 22.64 -6.31
CA GLY A 57 -2.93 22.31 -6.85
C GLY A 57 -1.93 21.66 -5.86
N PHE A 58 -2.26 21.52 -4.58
CA PHE A 58 -1.39 20.85 -3.62
C PHE A 58 -1.42 19.32 -3.77
N GLU A 59 -0.38 18.66 -3.32
CA GLU A 59 -0.28 17.20 -3.33
C GLU A 59 -1.06 16.57 -2.17
N VAL A 60 -1.84 15.55 -2.51
CA VAL A 60 -2.53 14.64 -1.57
C VAL A 60 -1.89 13.27 -1.68
N GLU A 61 -1.80 12.54 -0.58
CA GLU A 61 -1.19 11.21 -0.54
C GLU A 61 -2.02 10.25 0.32
N ASP A 62 -2.41 9.10 -0.24
CA ASP A 62 -3.00 7.97 0.47
C ASP A 62 -2.07 6.78 0.44
N CYS A 63 -1.65 6.28 1.61
CA CYS A 63 -0.73 5.17 1.74
C CYS A 63 -1.40 3.91 2.26
N TYR A 64 -1.11 2.83 1.60
CA TYR A 64 -1.59 1.48 1.87
C TYR A 64 -0.42 0.58 2.33
N GLU A 65 -0.76 -0.49 3.04
CA GLU A 65 0.18 -1.50 3.51
C GLU A 65 -0.36 -2.90 3.20
N ASN A 66 0.53 -3.82 2.84
CA ASN A 66 0.20 -5.25 2.80
C ASN A 66 0.18 -5.79 4.23
N ARG A 67 -0.99 -5.92 4.85
CA ARG A 67 -1.18 -6.56 6.15
C ARG A 67 -1.56 -8.01 5.99
N ALA A 68 -0.56 -8.87 5.85
CA ALA A 68 -0.73 -10.32 5.70
C ALA A 68 -1.72 -10.70 4.57
N GLY A 69 -1.55 -10.10 3.39
CA GLY A 69 -2.40 -10.33 2.22
C GLY A 69 -3.64 -9.43 2.16
N VAL A 70 -3.82 -8.52 3.12
CA VAL A 70 -4.91 -7.54 3.13
C VAL A 70 -4.37 -6.16 2.79
N MET A 71 -4.89 -5.57 1.71
CA MET A 71 -4.66 -4.16 1.37
C MET A 71 -5.34 -3.29 2.41
N THR A 72 -4.57 -2.53 3.17
CA THR A 72 -5.09 -1.68 4.26
C THR A 72 -4.62 -0.24 4.07
N LEU A 73 -5.54 0.73 4.06
CA LEU A 73 -5.20 2.15 4.13
C LEU A 73 -4.68 2.44 5.54
N VAL A 74 -3.46 2.97 5.62
CA VAL A 74 -2.77 3.16 6.91
C VAL A 74 -2.47 4.62 7.24
N ARG A 75 -2.42 5.48 6.21
CA ARG A 75 -2.10 6.90 6.36
C ARG A 75 -2.61 7.72 5.20
N SER A 76 -3.05 8.97 5.46
CA SER A 76 -3.37 9.97 4.44
C SER A 76 -2.70 11.31 4.77
N HIS A 77 -2.21 12.03 3.76
CA HIS A 77 -1.71 13.39 3.87
C HIS A 77 -2.65 14.37 3.18
N LEU A 78 -3.03 15.40 3.89
CA LEU A 78 -3.99 16.42 3.47
C LEU A 78 -3.41 17.79 3.79
N PRO A 79 -2.94 18.53 2.79
CA PRO A 79 -2.21 19.79 3.04
C PRO A 79 -3.08 20.97 3.41
N ASP A 80 -4.41 20.86 3.33
CA ASP A 80 -5.32 21.97 3.69
C ASP A 80 -6.69 21.45 4.16
N PHE A 81 -7.19 22.00 5.25
CA PHE A 81 -8.56 21.77 5.74
C PHE A 81 -9.65 22.34 4.83
N ALA A 82 -9.33 23.41 4.04
CA ALA A 82 -10.27 24.09 3.17
C ALA A 82 -10.76 23.25 1.98
N ALA A 83 -10.11 22.13 1.68
CA ALA A 83 -10.45 21.29 0.54
C ALA A 83 -11.63 20.33 0.78
N GLY A 84 -12.33 20.41 1.91
CA GLY A 84 -13.43 19.51 2.26
C GLY A 84 -13.01 18.09 2.59
N LEU A 85 -11.72 17.90 2.90
CA LEU A 85 -11.11 16.62 3.25
C LEU A 85 -10.90 16.53 4.76
N ASP A 86 -11.90 16.92 5.55
CA ASP A 86 -11.80 16.98 7.00
C ASP A 86 -11.55 15.61 7.64
N HIS A 87 -10.80 15.66 8.75
CA HIS A 87 -10.63 14.48 9.60
C HIS A 87 -11.96 14.11 10.28
N ILE A 88 -12.35 12.86 10.13
CA ILE A 88 -13.52 12.31 10.80
C ILE A 88 -13.10 11.88 12.21
N PRO A 89 -13.71 12.41 13.29
CA PRO A 89 -13.40 11.99 14.66
C PRO A 89 -13.51 10.47 14.84
N GLY A 90 -12.47 9.86 15.42
CA GLY A 90 -12.38 8.41 15.62
C GLY A 90 -11.76 7.65 14.43
N ARG A 91 -11.47 8.31 13.32
CA ARG A 91 -10.78 7.75 12.17
C ARG A 91 -9.31 8.12 12.19
N GLY A 92 -8.46 7.24 12.72
CA GLY A 92 -7.02 7.51 12.87
C GLY A 92 -6.70 8.65 13.84
N ARG A 93 -5.48 9.15 13.76
CA ARG A 93 -4.96 10.26 14.58
C ARG A 93 -4.44 11.37 13.67
N GLN A 94 -4.99 12.56 13.81
CA GLN A 94 -4.51 13.73 13.09
C GLN A 94 -3.24 14.28 13.73
N THR A 95 -2.21 14.55 12.90
CA THR A 95 -0.95 15.20 13.29
C THR A 95 -0.57 16.26 12.28
N SER A 96 -0.09 17.44 12.74
CA SER A 96 0.39 18.48 11.83
C SER A 96 1.62 18.00 11.05
N ASP A 97 1.72 18.40 9.77
CA ASP A 97 2.92 18.21 8.95
C ASP A 97 3.97 19.32 9.17
N GLY A 98 3.66 20.35 9.96
CA GLY A 98 4.50 21.50 10.22
C GLY A 98 4.54 22.54 9.08
N GLN A 99 3.76 22.36 8.03
CA GLN A 99 3.73 23.25 6.85
C GLN A 99 2.33 23.78 6.53
N GLY A 100 1.38 23.61 7.46
CA GLY A 100 -0.01 24.03 7.31
C GLY A 100 -0.98 22.91 6.96
N GLY A 101 -0.47 21.76 6.56
CA GLY A 101 -1.23 20.53 6.33
C GLY A 101 -1.21 19.59 7.53
N TYR A 102 -1.72 18.39 7.32
CA TYR A 102 -1.79 17.36 8.34
C TYR A 102 -1.78 15.95 7.77
N TRP A 103 -1.30 15.02 8.59
CA TRP A 103 -1.41 13.60 8.40
C TRP A 103 -2.60 13.06 9.18
N ILE A 104 -3.29 12.08 8.63
CA ILE A 104 -4.13 11.15 9.37
C ILE A 104 -3.35 9.85 9.46
N GLU A 105 -2.80 9.57 10.63
CA GLU A 105 -1.99 8.38 10.91
C GLU A 105 -2.78 7.33 11.66
N ASN A 106 -2.23 6.11 11.71
CA ASN A 106 -2.86 4.97 12.39
C ASN A 106 -4.26 4.66 11.86
N LEU A 107 -4.46 4.87 10.57
CA LEU A 107 -5.60 4.29 9.88
C LEU A 107 -5.46 2.77 9.88
N ASP A 108 -6.59 2.08 9.97
CA ASP A 108 -6.66 0.62 9.90
C ASP A 108 -7.90 0.25 9.09
N GLU A 109 -7.89 0.63 7.81
CA GLU A 109 -9.05 0.50 6.93
C GLU A 109 -8.77 -0.53 5.84
N PRO A 110 -9.21 -1.78 6.02
CA PRO A 110 -9.11 -2.80 4.99
C PRO A 110 -9.90 -2.39 3.74
N VAL A 111 -9.26 -2.50 2.58
CA VAL A 111 -9.92 -2.22 1.29
C VAL A 111 -10.74 -3.44 0.88
N PRO A 112 -12.05 -3.30 0.70
CA PRO A 112 -12.92 -4.42 0.33
C PRO A 112 -12.46 -5.12 -0.94
N GLY A 113 -12.30 -6.44 -0.87
CA GLY A 113 -11.85 -7.26 -2.01
C GLY A 113 -10.42 -6.98 -2.46
N ASN A 114 -9.58 -6.39 -1.60
CA ASN A 114 -8.20 -6.04 -1.89
C ASN A 114 -8.01 -5.27 -3.20
N ALA A 115 -8.97 -4.42 -3.55
CA ALA A 115 -8.89 -3.68 -4.80
C ALA A 115 -9.78 -2.44 -4.82
N TYR A 116 -9.35 -1.44 -5.55
CA TYR A 116 -10.16 -0.26 -5.86
C TYR A 116 -9.94 0.19 -7.30
N ILE A 117 -10.85 1.03 -7.79
CA ILE A 117 -10.78 1.62 -9.12
C ILE A 117 -10.64 3.13 -8.96
N LEU A 118 -9.66 3.71 -9.65
CA LEU A 118 -9.52 5.15 -9.80
C LEU A 118 -9.50 5.54 -11.28
N ARG A 119 -9.71 6.83 -11.55
CA ARG A 119 -9.50 7.43 -12.88
C ARG A 119 -8.35 8.43 -12.75
N PRO A 120 -7.15 8.13 -13.28
CA PRO A 120 -6.09 9.11 -13.30
C PRO A 120 -6.54 10.37 -14.03
N GLY A 121 -6.37 11.52 -13.39
CA GLY A 121 -6.64 12.82 -14.02
C GLY A 121 -5.59 13.18 -15.07
N GLY A 122 -5.77 14.34 -15.72
CA GLY A 122 -4.79 14.88 -16.64
C GLY A 122 -3.49 15.34 -15.96
N PRO A 123 -2.52 15.88 -16.71
CA PRO A 123 -1.18 16.24 -16.22
C PRO A 123 -1.16 17.17 -15.00
N LEU A 124 -2.14 18.04 -14.84
CA LEU A 124 -2.25 18.92 -13.67
C LEU A 124 -2.54 18.14 -12.37
N VAL A 125 -3.35 17.09 -12.47
CA VAL A 125 -3.68 16.21 -11.33
C VAL A 125 -2.57 15.21 -11.07
N ASN A 126 -1.93 14.70 -12.12
CA ASN A 126 -0.71 13.91 -12.08
C ASN A 126 -0.75 12.76 -11.04
N HIS A 127 -1.68 11.82 -11.19
CA HIS A 127 -1.73 10.64 -10.34
C HIS A 127 -0.49 9.78 -10.51
N ARG A 128 0.11 9.37 -9.40
CA ARG A 128 1.29 8.51 -9.33
C ARG A 128 1.07 7.40 -8.31
N LEU A 129 1.72 6.26 -8.53
CA LEU A 129 1.86 5.21 -7.55
C LEU A 129 3.33 5.14 -7.16
N ARG A 130 3.62 5.23 -5.87
CA ARG A 130 4.96 5.16 -5.28
C ARG A 130 5.04 3.96 -4.34
N THR A 131 6.10 3.17 -4.46
CA THR A 131 6.56 2.18 -3.50
C THR A 131 7.90 2.66 -2.92
N ASP A 132 8.49 1.93 -1.98
CA ASP A 132 9.81 2.29 -1.42
C ASP A 132 10.92 2.36 -2.47
N HIS A 133 10.76 1.66 -3.60
CA HIS A 133 11.80 1.52 -4.62
C HIS A 133 11.42 2.07 -6.00
N ASN A 134 10.14 2.35 -6.24
CA ASN A 134 9.64 2.71 -7.57
C ASN A 134 8.57 3.80 -7.48
N GLU A 135 8.52 4.63 -8.51
CA GLU A 135 7.39 5.52 -8.76
C GLU A 135 6.98 5.41 -10.24
N ILE A 136 5.70 5.27 -10.49
CA ILE A 136 5.13 5.27 -11.84
C ILE A 136 4.03 6.34 -11.97
N SER A 137 3.93 6.96 -13.14
CA SER A 137 2.85 7.89 -13.44
C SER A 137 1.64 7.14 -13.97
N LEU A 138 0.59 7.04 -13.16
CA LEU A 138 -0.69 6.49 -13.59
C LEU A 138 -1.36 7.38 -14.66
N THR A 139 -1.15 8.69 -14.57
CA THR A 139 -1.60 9.65 -15.59
C THR A 139 -0.97 9.37 -16.94
N ALA A 140 0.34 9.16 -17.01
CA ALA A 140 1.02 8.86 -18.27
C ALA A 140 0.62 7.50 -18.85
N LEU A 141 0.35 6.51 -17.98
CA LEU A 141 -0.02 5.16 -18.39
C LEU A 141 -1.48 5.04 -18.85
N ALA A 142 -2.41 5.79 -18.25
CA ALA A 142 -3.83 5.55 -18.43
C ALA A 142 -4.71 6.78 -18.08
N GLU A 143 -4.35 7.96 -18.62
CA GLU A 143 -5.12 9.19 -18.38
C GLU A 143 -6.62 8.96 -18.69
N ARG A 144 -7.48 9.33 -17.72
CA ARG A 144 -8.96 9.23 -17.80
C ARG A 144 -9.54 7.83 -17.97
N ALA A 145 -8.71 6.79 -18.12
CA ALA A 145 -9.18 5.41 -18.13
C ALA A 145 -9.57 4.94 -16.72
N ARG A 146 -10.33 3.87 -16.63
CA ARG A 146 -10.60 3.19 -15.36
C ARG A 146 -9.43 2.25 -15.06
N VAL A 147 -8.67 2.57 -14.01
CA VAL A 147 -7.53 1.79 -13.56
C VAL A 147 -7.94 1.04 -12.30
N ARG A 148 -7.73 -0.29 -12.29
CA ARG A 148 -7.87 -1.13 -11.12
C ARG A 148 -6.50 -1.32 -10.48
N ILE A 149 -6.42 -1.05 -9.19
CA ILE A 149 -5.27 -1.37 -8.34
C ILE A 149 -5.70 -2.49 -7.41
N SER A 150 -4.97 -3.60 -7.39
CA SER A 150 -5.33 -4.78 -6.59
C SER A 150 -4.11 -5.47 -6.01
N LEU A 151 -4.26 -5.97 -4.78
CA LEU A 151 -3.28 -6.81 -4.09
C LEU A 151 -3.80 -8.25 -4.09
N ASN A 152 -3.04 -9.17 -4.67
CA ASN A 152 -3.44 -10.57 -4.77
C ASN A 152 -2.24 -11.46 -4.44
N SER A 153 -2.54 -12.66 -3.93
CA SER A 153 -1.51 -13.69 -3.82
C SER A 153 -0.96 -14.04 -5.20
N GLU A 154 0.34 -14.29 -5.26
CA GLU A 154 0.96 -14.81 -6.48
C GLU A 154 0.27 -16.12 -6.85
N SER A 155 -0.47 -16.11 -7.97
CA SER A 155 -1.05 -17.35 -8.51
C SER A 155 0.06 -18.17 -9.16
N ASN A 156 0.33 -19.33 -8.58
CA ASN A 156 1.15 -20.38 -9.22
C ASN A 156 0.55 -20.82 -10.54
#